data_92a6039371c9fe756757f90efb1488c4
#
_entry.id   92a6039371c9fe756757f90efb1488c4
#
_cell.length_a   1.000
_cell.length_b   1.000
_cell.length_c   1.000
_cell.angle_alpha   90.00
_cell.angle_beta   90.00
_cell.angle_gamma   90.00
#
_symmetry.space_group_name_H-M   'P 1'
#
loop_
_entity.id
_entity.type
_entity.pdbx_description
1 polymer ?
#
loop_
_entity_poly.entity_id
_entity_poly.type
_entity_poly.pdbx_seq_one_letter_code
_entity_poly.pdbx_strand_id
1 'polypeptide(L)'
;MQVVGVRIEMPSNQPIVLLKEIDGVRFLPIWVGAVEATAIAFAQQGVIPPRPLTHDLMQDIVESLDATLTAVQVTAIEEGVFMASLLIRNSEGNAVSVSARPSDAIALALRTHSNILADSDLLDNVGIEIPEDVAQDALNASGESSEMERFREFLDQINPEDFAG
;
A
#
# COMPACT_ATOMS: atom_id res chain seq x y z
N MET A 1 -4.85 3.91 7.33
CA MET A 1 -4.08 4.42 6.15
C MET A 1 -4.98 4.42 4.92
N GLN A 2 -4.73 5.33 4.00
CA GLN A 2 -5.37 5.39 2.69
C GLN A 2 -4.31 5.23 1.60
N VAL A 3 -4.61 4.47 0.55
CA VAL A 3 -3.72 4.36 -0.62
C VAL A 3 -3.87 5.63 -1.46
N VAL A 4 -2.80 6.41 -1.55
CA VAL A 4 -2.75 7.61 -2.41
C VAL A 4 -2.61 7.19 -3.87
N GLY A 5 -1.75 6.23 -4.15
CA GLY A 5 -1.55 5.69 -5.49
C GLY A 5 -0.24 4.95 -5.63
N VAL A 6 -0.04 4.45 -6.85
CA VAL A 6 1.23 3.86 -7.28
C VAL A 6 1.99 4.89 -8.09
N ARG A 7 3.29 5.03 -7.81
CA ARG A 7 4.20 5.92 -8.53
C ARG A 7 5.42 5.14 -8.98
N ILE A 8 6.13 5.68 -9.96
CA ILE A 8 7.42 5.14 -10.39
C ILE A 8 8.51 6.08 -9.88
N GLU A 9 9.37 5.55 -9.04
CA GLU A 9 10.56 6.27 -8.58
C GLU A 9 11.59 6.36 -9.72
N MET A 10 12.17 7.52 -9.89
CA MET A 10 13.26 7.74 -10.85
C MET A 10 14.51 8.14 -10.08
N PRO A 11 15.70 7.67 -10.42
CA PRO A 11 16.06 6.94 -11.66
C PRO A 11 15.93 5.41 -11.56
N SER A 12 15.61 4.84 -10.39
CA SER A 12 15.57 3.39 -10.17
C SER A 12 14.52 2.66 -11.02
N ASN A 13 13.51 3.39 -11.50
CA ASN A 13 12.35 2.88 -12.22
C ASN A 13 11.56 1.83 -11.40
N GLN A 14 11.61 1.93 -10.06
CA GLN A 14 10.90 1.04 -9.16
C GLN A 14 9.52 1.61 -8.80
N PRO A 15 8.47 0.80 -8.80
CA PRO A 15 7.17 1.23 -8.31
C PRO A 15 7.16 1.39 -6.79
N ILE A 16 6.53 2.48 -6.34
CA ILE A 16 6.25 2.77 -4.94
C ILE A 16 4.73 2.87 -4.75
N VAL A 17 4.22 2.21 -3.74
CA VAL A 17 2.87 2.47 -3.21
C VAL A 17 2.99 3.48 -2.09
N LEU A 18 2.24 4.57 -2.19
CA LEU A 18 2.20 5.58 -1.15
C LEU A 18 0.94 5.45 -0.32
N LEU A 19 1.09 5.17 0.97
CA LEU A 19 0.01 5.17 1.95
C LEU A 19 0.03 6.48 2.73
N LYS A 20 -1.14 7.11 2.92
CA LYS A 20 -1.31 8.31 3.75
C LYS A 20 -2.06 7.96 5.04
N GLU A 21 -1.64 8.52 6.15
CA GLU A 21 -2.40 8.52 7.39
C GLU A 21 -3.72 9.29 7.22
N ILE A 22 -4.85 8.70 7.63
CA ILE A 22 -6.19 9.29 7.32
C ILE A 22 -6.37 10.63 8.03
N ASP A 23 -6.05 10.69 9.32
CA ASP A 23 -6.22 11.87 10.16
C ASP A 23 -4.88 12.54 10.52
N GLY A 24 -3.82 12.28 9.72
CA GLY A 24 -2.49 12.77 9.98
C GLY A 24 -1.77 13.28 8.73
N VAL A 25 -0.52 13.67 8.93
CA VAL A 25 0.35 14.26 7.90
C VAL A 25 1.40 13.27 7.39
N ARG A 26 1.44 12.06 7.96
CA ARG A 26 2.49 11.09 7.65
C ARG A 26 2.12 10.22 6.47
N PHE A 27 3.12 9.90 5.70
CA PHE A 27 3.05 9.00 4.55
C PHE A 27 4.01 7.83 4.75
N LEU A 28 3.64 6.67 4.25
CA LEU A 28 4.48 5.47 4.26
C LEU A 28 4.72 5.03 2.82
N PRO A 29 5.92 5.27 2.27
CA PRO A 29 6.31 4.75 0.96
C PRO A 29 6.71 3.28 1.08
N ILE A 30 6.18 2.44 0.20
CA ILE A 30 6.47 1.00 0.16
C ILE A 30 6.88 0.64 -1.26
N TRP A 31 8.14 0.23 -1.45
CA TRP A 31 8.62 -0.26 -2.74
C TRP A 31 8.01 -1.62 -3.04
N VAL A 32 7.52 -1.78 -4.26
CA VAL A 32 6.80 -2.99 -4.69
C VAL A 32 7.27 -3.43 -6.07
N GLY A 33 7.04 -4.68 -6.41
CA GLY A 33 7.29 -5.17 -7.76
C GLY A 33 6.29 -4.61 -8.79
N ALA A 34 6.68 -4.61 -10.06
CA ALA A 34 5.83 -4.07 -11.14
C ALA A 34 4.50 -4.82 -11.28
N VAL A 35 4.50 -6.13 -11.03
CA VAL A 35 3.30 -6.96 -11.08
C VAL A 35 2.33 -6.60 -9.95
N GLU A 36 2.85 -6.46 -8.74
CA GLU A 36 2.10 -6.07 -7.56
C GLU A 36 1.57 -4.64 -7.69
N ALA A 37 2.38 -3.72 -8.21
CA ALA A 37 1.98 -2.35 -8.52
C ALA A 37 0.78 -2.31 -9.48
N THR A 38 0.83 -3.14 -10.53
CA THR A 38 -0.28 -3.28 -11.49
C THR A 38 -1.54 -3.82 -10.80
N ALA A 39 -1.41 -4.81 -9.94
CA ALA A 39 -2.54 -5.39 -9.21
C ALA A 39 -3.21 -4.35 -8.28
N ILE A 40 -2.42 -3.50 -7.62
CA ILE A 40 -2.90 -2.40 -6.79
C ILE A 40 -3.59 -1.34 -7.64
N ALA A 41 -2.97 -0.92 -8.74
CA ALA A 41 -3.53 0.09 -9.65
C ALA A 41 -4.88 -0.36 -10.25
N PHE A 42 -5.01 -1.63 -10.65
CA PHE A 42 -6.27 -2.18 -11.14
C PHE A 42 -7.37 -2.13 -10.07
N ALA A 43 -7.04 -2.48 -8.82
CA ALA A 43 -8.00 -2.40 -7.73
C ALA A 43 -8.44 -0.96 -7.45
N GLN A 44 -7.50 0.01 -7.45
CA GLN A 44 -7.83 1.42 -7.29
C GLN A 44 -8.72 1.98 -8.40
N GLN A 45 -8.52 1.52 -9.62
CA GLN A 45 -9.29 1.95 -10.81
C GLN A 45 -10.61 1.21 -10.97
N GLY A 46 -10.91 0.22 -10.13
CA GLY A 46 -12.10 -0.62 -10.24
C GLY A 46 -12.12 -1.48 -11.51
N VAL A 47 -10.96 -1.84 -12.04
CA VAL A 47 -10.83 -2.71 -13.20
C VAL A 47 -11.28 -4.12 -12.84
N ILE A 48 -12.33 -4.61 -13.50
CA ILE A 48 -12.83 -5.97 -13.31
C ILE A 48 -12.36 -6.82 -14.51
N PRO A 49 -11.43 -7.75 -14.30
CA PRO A 49 -10.95 -8.62 -15.36
C PRO A 49 -12.03 -9.68 -15.71
N PRO A 50 -12.03 -10.22 -16.95
CA PRO A 50 -13.00 -11.26 -17.37
C PRO A 50 -12.85 -12.58 -16.62
N ARG A 51 -11.72 -12.82 -16.01
CA ARG A 51 -11.44 -13.96 -15.09
C ARG A 51 -10.66 -13.44 -13.89
N PRO A 52 -10.88 -14.01 -12.67
CA PRO A 52 -10.18 -13.60 -11.48
C PRO A 52 -8.66 -13.66 -11.65
N LEU A 53 -7.97 -12.57 -11.33
CA LEU A 53 -6.52 -12.55 -11.15
C LEU A 53 -6.16 -13.09 -9.76
N THR A 54 -4.87 -13.16 -9.43
CA THR A 54 -4.40 -13.77 -8.17
C THR A 54 -5.10 -13.20 -6.93
N HIS A 55 -5.17 -11.89 -6.80
CA HIS A 55 -5.79 -11.26 -5.61
C HIS A 55 -7.33 -11.34 -5.63
N ASP A 56 -7.95 -11.37 -6.82
CA ASP A 56 -9.39 -11.61 -6.93
C ASP A 56 -9.70 -13.05 -6.49
N LEU A 57 -8.88 -14.03 -6.91
CA LEU A 57 -9.00 -15.42 -6.48
C LEU A 57 -8.76 -15.57 -4.97
N MET A 58 -7.82 -14.81 -4.39
CA MET A 58 -7.61 -14.83 -2.92
C MET A 58 -8.86 -14.35 -2.18
N GLN A 59 -9.52 -13.28 -2.66
CA GLN A 59 -10.80 -12.82 -2.14
C GLN A 59 -11.86 -13.92 -2.24
N ASP A 60 -12.05 -14.50 -3.43
CA ASP A 60 -13.03 -15.56 -3.66
C ASP A 60 -12.82 -16.77 -2.72
N ILE A 61 -11.56 -17.14 -2.47
CA ILE A 61 -11.21 -18.24 -1.54
C ILE A 61 -11.62 -17.88 -0.11
N VAL A 62 -11.27 -16.68 0.37
CA VAL A 62 -11.62 -16.23 1.72
C VAL A 62 -13.15 -16.25 1.91
N GLU A 63 -13.89 -15.70 0.94
CA GLU A 63 -15.35 -15.66 0.97
C GLU A 63 -15.98 -17.05 0.86
N SER A 64 -15.43 -17.94 0.03
CA SER A 64 -15.90 -19.33 -0.12
C SER A 64 -15.72 -20.17 1.14
N LEU A 65 -14.84 -19.76 2.04
CA LEU A 65 -14.62 -20.36 3.35
C LEU A 65 -15.46 -19.70 4.47
N ASP A 66 -16.45 -18.90 4.12
CA ASP A 66 -17.26 -18.10 5.05
C ASP A 66 -16.39 -17.25 5.99
N ALA A 67 -15.24 -16.77 5.51
CA ALA A 67 -14.35 -15.90 6.24
C ALA A 67 -14.39 -14.47 5.67
N THR A 68 -13.93 -13.51 6.45
CA THR A 68 -13.91 -12.09 6.07
C THR A 68 -12.56 -11.49 6.41
N LEU A 69 -11.94 -10.80 5.45
CA LEU A 69 -10.80 -9.94 5.72
C LEU A 69 -11.30 -8.68 6.43
N THR A 70 -10.93 -8.49 7.69
CA THR A 70 -11.39 -7.34 8.49
C THR A 70 -10.48 -6.15 8.35
N ALA A 71 -9.19 -6.39 8.22
CA ALA A 71 -8.18 -5.38 7.98
C ALA A 71 -6.89 -6.03 7.46
N VAL A 72 -5.99 -5.22 6.93
CA VAL A 72 -4.58 -5.56 6.76
C VAL A 72 -3.74 -4.60 7.59
N GLN A 73 -2.60 -5.05 8.09
CA GLN A 73 -1.74 -4.23 8.92
C GLN A 73 -0.29 -4.33 8.44
N VAL A 74 0.34 -3.20 8.16
CA VAL A 74 1.80 -3.11 7.99
C VAL A 74 2.39 -3.00 9.39
N THR A 75 3.17 -4.01 9.79
CA THR A 75 3.52 -4.23 11.20
C THR A 75 4.93 -3.77 11.56
N ALA A 76 5.89 -3.97 10.67
CA ALA A 76 7.28 -3.69 10.93
C ALA A 76 8.09 -3.53 9.66
N ILE A 77 9.34 -3.11 9.82
CA ILE A 77 10.39 -3.26 8.82
C ILE A 77 11.52 -4.07 9.46
N GLU A 78 11.92 -5.17 8.81
CA GLU A 78 12.98 -6.07 9.28
C GLU A 78 14.00 -6.24 8.14
N GLU A 79 15.26 -5.91 8.41
CA GLU A 79 16.34 -5.97 7.41
C GLU A 79 15.98 -5.25 6.08
N GLY A 80 15.32 -4.08 6.17
CA GLY A 80 14.87 -3.32 5.01
C GLY A 80 13.63 -3.87 4.29
N VAL A 81 12.99 -4.91 4.83
CA VAL A 81 11.79 -5.53 4.27
C VAL A 81 10.57 -5.21 5.12
N PHE A 82 9.58 -4.58 4.52
CA PHE A 82 8.30 -4.33 5.19
C PHE A 82 7.52 -5.63 5.40
N MET A 83 7.00 -5.80 6.61
CA MET A 83 6.17 -6.93 7.01
C MET A 83 4.70 -6.50 7.09
N ALA A 84 3.80 -7.41 6.74
CA ALA A 84 2.37 -7.17 6.89
C ALA A 84 1.63 -8.42 7.33
N SER A 85 0.40 -8.22 7.80
CA SER A 85 -0.51 -9.29 8.19
C SER A 85 -1.91 -9.03 7.65
N LEU A 86 -2.57 -10.10 7.23
CA LEU A 86 -4.00 -10.14 6.95
C LEU A 86 -4.74 -10.50 8.23
N LEU A 87 -5.68 -9.68 8.65
CA LEU A 87 -6.53 -9.94 9.81
C LEU A 87 -7.87 -10.49 9.32
N ILE A 88 -8.05 -11.79 9.47
CA ILE A 88 -9.20 -12.52 8.95
C ILE A 88 -10.07 -12.97 10.11
N ARG A 89 -11.38 -12.87 9.95
CA ARG A 89 -12.37 -13.48 10.85
C ARG A 89 -12.97 -14.70 10.14
N ASN A 90 -12.85 -15.87 10.76
CA ASN A 90 -13.42 -17.09 10.19
C ASN A 90 -14.93 -17.22 10.49
N SER A 91 -15.57 -18.26 9.95
CA SER A 91 -17.00 -18.54 10.12
C SER A 91 -17.43 -18.74 11.58
N GLU A 92 -16.52 -19.15 12.46
CA GLU A 92 -16.77 -19.31 13.89
C GLU A 92 -16.60 -17.99 14.67
N GLY A 93 -16.21 -16.90 14.00
CA GLY A 93 -15.95 -15.60 14.61
C GLY A 93 -14.55 -15.43 15.20
N ASN A 94 -13.68 -16.44 15.07
CA ASN A 94 -12.31 -16.37 15.56
C ASN A 94 -11.45 -15.47 14.65
N ALA A 95 -10.55 -14.73 15.28
CA ALA A 95 -9.55 -13.93 14.56
C ALA A 95 -8.36 -14.80 14.15
N VAL A 96 -7.96 -14.72 12.90
CA VAL A 96 -6.79 -15.39 12.32
C VAL A 96 -5.90 -14.31 11.72
N SER A 97 -4.60 -14.37 12.04
CA SER A 97 -3.60 -13.49 11.42
C SER A 97 -2.72 -14.31 10.47
N VAL A 98 -2.58 -13.83 9.24
CA VAL A 98 -1.77 -14.48 8.21
C VAL A 98 -0.68 -13.50 7.77
N SER A 99 0.58 -13.91 7.86
CA SER A 99 1.71 -13.11 7.37
C SER A 99 1.64 -12.95 5.86
N ALA A 100 1.88 -11.75 5.38
CA ALA A 100 1.80 -11.39 3.97
C ALA A 100 2.84 -10.33 3.61
N ARG A 101 3.17 -10.22 2.32
CA ARG A 101 3.89 -9.04 1.83
C ARG A 101 2.93 -7.83 1.84
N PRO A 102 3.42 -6.63 2.14
CA PRO A 102 2.57 -5.43 2.15
C PRO A 102 1.82 -5.21 0.82
N SER A 103 2.48 -5.46 -0.31
CA SER A 103 1.86 -5.33 -1.63
C SER A 103 0.65 -6.24 -1.83
N ASP A 104 0.74 -7.51 -1.40
CA ASP A 104 -0.37 -8.46 -1.49
C ASP A 104 -1.51 -8.07 -0.53
N ALA A 105 -1.15 -7.65 0.69
CA ALA A 105 -2.09 -7.19 1.68
C ALA A 105 -2.88 -5.96 1.20
N ILE A 106 -2.19 -4.96 0.64
CA ILE A 106 -2.81 -3.74 0.10
C ILE A 106 -3.69 -4.07 -1.11
N ALA A 107 -3.20 -4.89 -2.06
CA ALA A 107 -3.96 -5.28 -3.24
C ALA A 107 -5.25 -6.02 -2.88
N LEU A 108 -5.21 -6.85 -1.82
CA LEU A 108 -6.38 -7.57 -1.31
C LEU A 108 -7.32 -6.62 -0.55
N ALA A 109 -6.80 -5.74 0.32
CA ALA A 109 -7.59 -4.78 1.06
C ALA A 109 -8.41 -3.85 0.16
N LEU A 110 -7.82 -3.39 -0.95
CA LEU A 110 -8.53 -2.56 -1.93
C LEU A 110 -9.70 -3.28 -2.59
N ARG A 111 -9.58 -4.60 -2.83
CA ARG A 111 -10.64 -5.42 -3.43
C ARG A 111 -11.77 -5.70 -2.45
N THR A 112 -11.42 -6.03 -1.23
CA THR A 112 -12.39 -6.36 -0.16
C THR A 112 -12.93 -5.12 0.56
N HIS A 113 -12.45 -3.92 0.21
CA HIS A 113 -12.76 -2.66 0.90
C HIS A 113 -12.45 -2.71 2.40
N SER A 114 -11.43 -3.48 2.77
CA SER A 114 -10.99 -3.64 4.15
C SER A 114 -10.07 -2.49 4.58
N ASN A 115 -10.00 -2.25 5.90
CA ASN A 115 -9.13 -1.23 6.44
C ASN A 115 -7.64 -1.56 6.24
N ILE A 116 -6.85 -0.56 5.92
CA ILE A 116 -5.39 -0.64 5.90
C ILE A 116 -4.87 0.07 7.14
N LEU A 117 -4.16 -0.67 7.98
CA LEU A 117 -3.55 -0.19 9.21
C LEU A 117 -2.04 -0.16 9.07
N ALA A 118 -1.38 0.71 9.81
CA ALA A 118 0.05 0.66 10.03
C ALA A 118 0.31 0.76 11.53
N ASP A 119 1.34 0.07 11.99
CA ASP A 119 1.76 0.16 13.37
C ASP A 119 2.28 1.58 13.67
N SER A 120 1.98 2.11 14.85
CA SER A 120 2.38 3.47 15.23
C SER A 120 3.90 3.60 15.34
N ASP A 121 4.56 2.60 15.92
CA ASP A 121 6.02 2.61 16.06
C ASP A 121 6.71 2.56 14.70
N LEU A 122 6.12 1.83 13.73
CA LEU A 122 6.60 1.84 12.35
C LEU A 122 6.47 3.22 11.72
N LEU A 123 5.30 3.86 11.86
CA LEU A 123 5.06 5.21 11.33
C LEU A 123 5.97 6.26 11.98
N ASP A 124 6.28 6.11 13.27
CA ASP A 124 7.18 7.02 13.98
C ASP A 124 8.63 6.87 13.51
N ASN A 125 9.03 5.67 13.08
CA ASN A 125 10.41 5.39 12.65
C ASN A 125 10.65 5.66 11.16
N VAL A 126 9.70 5.34 10.29
CA VAL A 126 9.89 5.40 8.82
C VAL A 126 8.80 6.19 8.09
N GLY A 127 7.84 6.75 8.81
CA GLY A 127 6.85 7.66 8.24
C GLY A 127 7.51 8.98 7.83
N ILE A 128 7.15 9.48 6.67
CA ILE A 128 7.63 10.77 6.15
C ILE A 128 6.50 11.79 6.18
N GLU A 129 6.82 13.02 6.57
CA GLU A 129 5.88 14.14 6.47
C GLU A 129 6.09 14.82 5.10
N ILE A 130 5.03 14.84 4.31
CA ILE A 130 5.03 15.54 3.02
C ILE A 130 4.23 16.84 3.21
N PRO A 131 4.75 18.02 2.83
CA PRO A 131 4.00 19.25 2.87
C PRO A 131 2.67 19.11 2.12
N GLU A 132 1.60 19.73 2.67
CA GLU A 132 0.23 19.55 2.14
C GLU A 132 0.09 19.98 0.68
N ASP A 133 0.80 21.01 0.28
CA ASP A 133 0.87 21.49 -1.11
C ASP A 133 1.45 20.42 -2.05
N VAL A 134 2.53 19.75 -1.64
CA VAL A 134 3.16 18.66 -2.41
C VAL A 134 2.29 17.39 -2.42
N ALA A 135 1.63 17.10 -1.28
CA ALA A 135 0.73 15.94 -1.18
C ALA A 135 -0.54 16.12 -2.02
N GLN A 136 -1.10 17.33 -2.08
CA GLN A 136 -2.27 17.67 -2.89
C GLN A 136 -1.96 17.60 -4.38
N ASP A 137 -0.79 18.06 -4.77
CA ASP A 137 -0.28 17.97 -6.12
C ASP A 137 -0.09 16.49 -6.54
N ALA A 138 0.41 15.66 -5.64
CA ALA A 138 0.54 14.21 -5.87
C ALA A 138 -0.81 13.49 -6.00
N LEU A 139 -1.86 13.98 -5.32
CA LEU A 139 -3.24 13.45 -5.43
C LEU A 139 -3.91 13.88 -6.75
N ASN A 140 -3.61 15.08 -7.24
CA ASN A 140 -4.23 15.68 -8.41
C ASN A 140 -3.48 15.40 -9.73
N ALA A 141 -2.25 14.88 -9.66
CA ALA A 141 -1.37 14.66 -10.80
C ALA A 141 -1.84 13.51 -11.71
N SER A 142 -2.99 13.69 -12.31
CA SER A 142 -3.42 12.92 -13.48
C SER A 142 -3.04 13.58 -14.82
N GLY A 143 -2.08 14.52 -14.85
CA GLY A 143 -1.73 15.04 -16.16
C GLY A 143 -0.84 16.23 -16.38
N GLU A 144 -0.18 16.88 -15.42
CA GLU A 144 0.68 18.01 -15.74
C GLU A 144 2.11 17.93 -15.18
N SER A 145 3.08 18.19 -16.05
CA SER A 145 4.50 17.84 -15.92
C SER A 145 5.30 18.59 -14.85
N SER A 146 4.87 19.74 -14.36
CA SER A 146 5.67 20.55 -13.42
C SER A 146 5.49 20.14 -11.93
N GLU A 147 4.36 19.57 -11.60
CA GLU A 147 4.03 19.11 -10.24
C GLU A 147 4.64 17.73 -9.97
N MET A 148 4.73 16.89 -11.01
CA MET A 148 5.46 15.63 -10.96
C MET A 148 6.96 15.80 -10.74
N GLU A 149 7.56 16.91 -11.20
CA GLU A 149 8.97 17.19 -10.96
C GLU A 149 9.27 17.49 -9.48
N ARG A 150 8.43 18.24 -8.79
CA ARG A 150 8.59 18.55 -7.35
C ARG A 150 8.43 17.30 -6.48
N PHE A 151 7.46 16.45 -6.80
CA PHE A 151 7.27 15.19 -6.10
C PHE A 151 8.41 14.19 -6.40
N ARG A 152 8.97 14.22 -7.61
CA ARG A 152 10.21 13.52 -7.97
C ARG A 152 11.39 13.97 -7.13
N GLU A 153 11.65 15.28 -7.07
CA GLU A 153 12.76 15.85 -6.28
C GLU A 153 12.65 15.46 -4.81
N PHE A 154 11.43 15.35 -4.29
CA PHE A 154 11.19 14.91 -2.93
C PHE A 154 11.48 13.39 -2.75
N LEU A 155 11.03 12.55 -3.68
CA LEU A 155 11.31 11.11 -3.63
C LEU A 155 12.80 10.79 -3.90
N ASP A 156 13.48 11.57 -4.73
CA ASP A 156 14.92 11.44 -4.97
C ASP A 156 15.77 11.74 -3.72
N GLN A 157 15.20 12.37 -2.70
CA GLN A 157 15.84 12.62 -1.40
C GLN A 157 15.63 11.47 -0.40
N ILE A 158 14.73 10.54 -0.71
CA ILE A 158 14.45 9.37 0.12
C ILE A 158 15.19 8.17 -0.45
N ASN A 159 16.27 7.74 0.18
CA ASN A 159 17.00 6.55 -0.24
C ASN A 159 16.39 5.28 0.37
N PRO A 160 16.29 4.19 -0.39
CA PRO A 160 15.95 2.86 0.17
C PRO A 160 16.90 2.44 1.29
N GLU A 161 18.14 2.96 1.27
CA GLU A 161 19.16 2.71 2.30
C GLU A 161 18.83 3.37 3.65
N ASP A 162 18.00 4.41 3.69
CA ASP A 162 17.57 5.06 4.92
C ASP A 162 16.61 4.18 5.74
N PHE A 163 16.07 3.12 5.10
CA PHE A 163 15.21 2.11 5.71
C PHE A 163 15.95 0.80 6.04
N ALA A 164 17.24 0.72 5.75
CA ALA A 164 18.10 -0.41 6.09
C ALA A 164 18.77 -0.16 7.45
N GLY A 165 18.00 -0.29 8.54
CA GLY A 165 18.46 -0.21 9.91
C GLY A 165 18.67 -1.57 10.54
#